data_daf9f7b03d769e7d71b7d55df71714af
#
_entry.id   daf9f7b03d769e7d71b7d55df71714af
#
_cell.length_a   1.000
_cell.length_b   1.000
_cell.length_c   1.000
_cell.angle_alpha   90.00
_cell.angle_beta   90.00
_cell.angle_gamma   90.00
#
_symmetry.space_group_name_H-M   'P 1'
#
loop_
_entity.id
_entity.type
_entity.pdbx_description
1 polymer ?
#
loop_
_entity_poly.entity_id
_entity_poly.type
_entity_poly.pdbx_seq_one_letter_code
_entity_poly.pdbx_strand_id
1 'polypeptide(L)'
;MKKLTTILFLFFTILIVAQNPWTKDKGDLFINLSYTTISDYSELFGDLDYTISGSITDQTYQIYGEYGFTNKTSLVFNIPFKSIDNNEIVNPCLVAPCPESSNEKSSFGNVSLGIKHQLYNKDWVVAAQLISEINTGSYDENTGIRTGYNAFTFTPQLLAGKSFGKTFFQSQIGFDIKTNNYSNNFKIGGEFGGKVSKNIWLIGYIDVVKSFEDGNVNLPSNNLLTGLYINNQEYGAYGLKGILQFYDIGITAGFGSAFFGNNVPKKAAFSFGIFNTF
;
A
#
# COMPACT_ATOMS: atom_id res chain seq x y z
N MET A 1 -19.08 -31.82 -41.70
CA MET A 1 -18.50 -30.50 -41.31
C MET A 1 -18.69 -30.32 -39.80
N LYS A 2 -17.66 -30.61 -39.03
CA LYS A 2 -17.68 -30.43 -37.58
C LYS A 2 -17.34 -28.96 -37.30
N LYS A 3 -18.26 -28.20 -36.70
CA LYS A 3 -18.00 -26.85 -36.21
C LYS A 3 -17.14 -26.97 -34.97
N LEU A 4 -15.88 -26.57 -35.10
CA LEU A 4 -14.95 -26.40 -33.99
C LEU A 4 -15.36 -25.13 -33.23
N THR A 5 -16.06 -25.29 -32.12
CA THR A 5 -16.39 -24.20 -31.22
C THR A 5 -15.12 -23.90 -30.43
N THR A 6 -14.37 -22.89 -30.86
CA THR A 6 -13.24 -22.35 -30.13
C THR A 6 -13.80 -21.66 -28.90
N ILE A 7 -13.71 -22.33 -27.75
CA ILE A 7 -13.97 -21.71 -26.44
C ILE A 7 -12.78 -20.79 -26.18
N LEU A 8 -13.00 -19.52 -26.48
CA LEU A 8 -12.08 -18.44 -26.11
C LEU A 8 -12.16 -18.27 -24.58
N PHE A 9 -11.26 -18.94 -23.85
CA PHE A 9 -11.02 -18.66 -22.46
C PHE A 9 -10.40 -17.26 -22.38
N LEU A 10 -11.26 -16.25 -22.23
CA LEU A 10 -10.84 -14.94 -21.79
C LEU A 10 -10.35 -15.09 -20.34
N PHE A 11 -9.04 -15.19 -20.19
CA PHE A 11 -8.38 -14.98 -18.91
C PHE A 11 -8.58 -13.52 -18.54
N PHE A 12 -9.67 -13.22 -17.85
CA PHE A 12 -9.84 -11.94 -17.17
C PHE A 12 -8.84 -11.91 -16.02
N THR A 13 -7.69 -11.30 -16.25
CA THR A 13 -6.76 -10.95 -15.19
C THR A 13 -7.42 -9.93 -14.30
N ILE A 14 -7.88 -10.38 -13.14
CA ILE A 14 -8.43 -9.52 -12.09
C ILE A 14 -7.25 -8.77 -11.49
N LEU A 15 -7.16 -7.49 -11.83
CA LEU A 15 -6.06 -6.63 -11.43
C LEU A 15 -6.47 -5.79 -10.23
N ILE A 16 -6.08 -6.27 -9.09
CA ILE A 16 -6.19 -5.51 -7.83
C ILE A 16 -4.77 -5.25 -7.34
N VAL A 17 -4.55 -4.01 -7.00
CA VAL A 17 -3.28 -3.43 -6.62
C VAL A 17 -2.52 -4.30 -5.62
N ALA A 18 -1.31 -4.58 -5.97
CA ALA A 18 -0.13 -4.88 -5.19
C ALA A 18 0.11 -6.32 -4.71
N GLN A 19 -0.86 -7.17 -4.43
CA GLN A 19 -0.53 -8.43 -3.73
C GLN A 19 -1.32 -9.66 -4.24
N ASN A 20 -1.62 -9.67 -5.54
CA ASN A 20 -2.25 -10.81 -6.17
C ASN A 20 -1.21 -11.88 -6.59
N PRO A 21 -1.56 -13.18 -6.54
CA PRO A 21 -0.63 -14.26 -6.90
C PRO A 21 -0.47 -14.46 -8.42
N TRP A 22 -1.33 -13.85 -9.24
CA TRP A 22 -1.29 -14.00 -10.69
C TRP A 22 -0.18 -13.13 -11.28
N THR A 23 0.71 -13.74 -12.06
CA THR A 23 1.72 -13.01 -12.83
C THR A 23 1.14 -12.52 -14.15
N LYS A 24 1.73 -11.48 -14.72
CA LYS A 24 1.39 -11.01 -16.06
C LYS A 24 1.96 -11.95 -17.12
N ASP A 25 1.31 -12.02 -18.27
CA ASP A 25 1.87 -12.70 -19.42
C ASP A 25 3.11 -11.96 -19.92
N LYS A 26 4.01 -12.69 -20.57
CA LYS A 26 5.27 -12.12 -21.06
C LYS A 26 5.02 -10.96 -22.02
N GLY A 27 5.51 -9.80 -21.68
CA GLY A 27 5.43 -8.56 -22.45
C GLY A 27 4.29 -7.63 -22.01
N ASP A 28 3.31 -8.15 -21.25
CA ASP A 28 2.22 -7.32 -20.74
C ASP A 28 2.73 -6.38 -19.64
N LEU A 29 2.23 -5.16 -19.67
CA LEU A 29 2.51 -4.12 -18.68
C LEU A 29 1.20 -3.63 -18.07
N PHE A 30 1.03 -3.81 -16.79
CA PHE A 30 -0.03 -3.21 -16.01
C PHE A 30 0.47 -1.95 -15.31
N ILE A 31 -0.29 -0.85 -15.42
CA ILE A 31 -0.04 0.39 -14.70
C ILE A 31 -1.32 0.82 -13.98
N ASN A 32 -1.18 1.19 -12.72
CA ASN A 32 -2.23 1.81 -11.92
C ASN A 32 -1.72 3.14 -11.35
N LEU A 33 -2.45 4.20 -11.63
CA LEU A 33 -2.28 5.52 -11.03
C LEU A 33 -3.35 5.66 -9.95
N SER A 34 -2.95 5.94 -8.72
CA SER A 34 -3.89 6.07 -7.61
C SER A 34 -3.58 7.28 -6.74
N TYR A 35 -4.63 7.75 -6.10
CA TYR A 35 -4.62 8.77 -5.07
C TYR A 35 -5.25 8.18 -3.81
N THR A 36 -4.60 8.37 -2.68
CA THR A 36 -5.11 7.97 -1.37
C THR A 36 -4.99 9.15 -0.41
N THR A 37 -6.00 9.37 0.42
CA THR A 37 -5.98 10.41 1.44
C THR A 37 -6.46 9.88 2.78
N ILE A 38 -5.78 10.31 3.85
CA ILE A 38 -6.23 10.25 5.24
C ILE A 38 -6.28 11.69 5.70
N SER A 39 -7.48 12.26 5.76
CA SER A 39 -7.66 13.69 5.94
C SER A 39 -7.91 14.03 7.41
N ASP A 40 -7.21 15.06 7.90
CA ASP A 40 -7.51 15.72 9.17
C ASP A 40 -7.59 14.74 10.35
N TYR A 41 -6.51 14.00 10.59
CA TYR A 41 -6.41 13.11 11.74
C TYR A 41 -5.46 13.67 12.79
N SER A 42 -5.85 13.57 14.04
CA SER A 42 -5.02 13.94 15.19
C SER A 42 -4.89 12.81 16.20
N GLU A 43 -5.74 11.78 16.12
CA GLU A 43 -5.75 10.64 17.01
C GLU A 43 -5.07 9.43 16.36
N LEU A 44 -4.17 8.80 17.11
CA LEU A 44 -3.47 7.59 16.74
C LEU A 44 -3.81 6.45 17.71
N PHE A 45 -3.83 5.23 17.18
CA PHE A 45 -3.83 4.03 18.00
C PHE A 45 -2.52 3.90 18.78
N GLY A 46 -2.62 3.44 20.04
CA GLY A 46 -1.49 3.12 20.93
C GLY A 46 -1.93 2.11 21.99
N ASP A 47 -1.04 1.78 22.94
CA ASP A 47 -1.39 0.98 24.12
C ASP A 47 -2.39 1.74 25.03
N LEU A 48 -2.30 3.06 25.05
CA LEU A 48 -3.40 3.99 25.20
C LEU A 48 -3.40 4.86 23.95
N ASP A 49 -4.55 5.00 23.30
CA ASP A 49 -4.70 5.91 22.16
C ASP A 49 -4.24 7.32 22.56
N TYR A 50 -3.57 8.01 21.66
CA TYR A 50 -3.00 9.33 21.95
C TYR A 50 -3.26 10.31 20.80
N THR A 51 -3.16 11.59 21.11
CA THR A 51 -3.27 12.67 20.13
C THR A 51 -1.90 13.25 19.82
N ILE A 52 -1.68 13.55 18.54
CA ILE A 52 -0.51 14.31 18.08
C ILE A 52 -0.78 15.81 18.16
N SER A 53 0.27 16.61 18.02
CA SER A 53 0.13 18.05 17.90
C SER A 53 -0.44 18.42 16.53
N GLY A 54 -1.56 19.11 16.53
CA GLY A 54 -2.28 19.47 15.33
C GLY A 54 -3.06 18.33 14.69
N SER A 55 -3.51 18.55 13.48
CA SER A 55 -4.09 17.50 12.64
C SER A 55 -3.33 17.36 11.33
N ILE A 56 -3.18 16.12 10.89
CA ILE A 56 -2.42 15.78 9.69
C ILE A 56 -3.37 15.36 8.59
N THR A 57 -3.14 15.89 7.38
CA THR A 57 -3.68 15.37 6.14
C THR A 57 -2.55 14.71 5.34
N ASP A 58 -2.61 13.40 5.17
CA ASP A 58 -1.66 12.61 4.37
C ASP A 58 -2.30 12.26 3.03
N GLN A 59 -1.74 12.79 1.96
CA GLN A 59 -2.12 12.54 0.58
C GLN A 59 -1.01 11.76 -0.12
N THR A 60 -1.35 10.67 -0.79
CA THR A 60 -0.39 9.85 -1.53
C THR A 60 -0.87 9.69 -2.97
N TYR A 61 -0.06 10.15 -3.90
CA TYR A 61 -0.17 9.87 -5.33
C TYR A 61 0.78 8.73 -5.65
N GLN A 62 0.30 7.69 -6.31
CA GLN A 62 1.07 6.47 -6.47
C GLN A 62 1.03 5.95 -7.89
N ILE A 63 2.18 5.58 -8.42
CA ILE A 63 2.31 4.81 -9.65
C ILE A 63 2.73 3.40 -9.26
N TYR A 64 1.84 2.44 -9.48
CA TYR A 64 2.13 1.03 -9.33
C TYR A 64 2.19 0.38 -10.70
N GLY A 65 3.17 -0.50 -10.93
CA GLY A 65 3.25 -1.26 -12.17
C GLY A 65 3.72 -2.68 -11.97
N GLU A 66 3.29 -3.52 -12.91
CA GLU A 66 3.71 -4.92 -13.00
C GLU A 66 3.97 -5.27 -14.47
N TYR A 67 5.19 -5.71 -14.77
CA TYR A 67 5.62 -6.12 -16.10
C TYR A 67 5.88 -7.62 -16.15
N GLY A 68 5.26 -8.32 -17.08
CA GLY A 68 5.49 -9.73 -17.35
C GLY A 68 6.85 -9.98 -18.01
N PHE A 69 7.84 -10.32 -17.21
CA PHE A 69 9.17 -10.65 -17.73
C PHE A 69 9.19 -12.03 -18.40
N THR A 70 8.47 -12.98 -17.81
CA THR A 70 8.14 -14.29 -18.41
C THR A 70 6.68 -14.63 -18.06
N ASN A 71 6.10 -15.69 -18.64
CA ASN A 71 4.75 -16.13 -18.28
C ASN A 71 4.58 -16.59 -16.82
N LYS A 72 5.67 -16.64 -16.04
CA LYS A 72 5.67 -17.03 -14.63
C LYS A 72 6.36 -16.04 -13.73
N THR A 73 6.91 -14.97 -14.28
CA THR A 73 7.70 -14.00 -13.51
C THR A 73 7.32 -12.61 -13.92
N SER A 74 6.89 -11.81 -12.96
CA SER A 74 6.64 -10.39 -13.14
C SER A 74 7.65 -9.55 -12.34
N LEU A 75 8.04 -8.42 -12.91
CA LEU A 75 8.71 -7.34 -12.20
C LEU A 75 7.64 -6.38 -11.68
N VAL A 76 7.78 -5.96 -10.45
CA VAL A 76 6.83 -5.08 -9.76
C VAL A 76 7.54 -3.81 -9.33
N PHE A 77 6.90 -2.67 -9.49
CA PHE A 77 7.42 -1.41 -8.96
C PHE A 77 6.29 -0.56 -8.37
N ASN A 78 6.66 0.27 -7.40
CA ASN A 78 5.75 1.20 -6.77
C ASN A 78 6.49 2.50 -6.43
N ILE A 79 5.95 3.62 -6.91
CA ILE A 79 6.52 4.97 -6.76
C ILE A 79 5.47 5.85 -6.12
N PRO A 80 5.51 6.03 -4.78
CA PRO A 80 4.63 6.95 -4.08
C PRO A 80 5.21 8.36 -4.07
N PHE A 81 4.37 9.36 -4.31
CA PHE A 81 4.63 10.77 -4.04
C PHE A 81 3.65 11.23 -2.99
N LYS A 82 4.14 11.79 -1.91
CA LYS A 82 3.34 12.20 -0.76
C LYS A 82 3.31 13.72 -0.63
N SER A 83 2.12 14.23 -0.28
CA SER A 83 1.92 15.57 0.22
C SER A 83 1.29 15.46 1.61
N ILE A 84 2.00 15.93 2.61
CA ILE A 84 1.60 15.84 4.01
C ILE A 84 1.52 17.26 4.56
N ASP A 85 0.36 17.60 5.07
CA ASP A 85 0.09 18.89 5.73
C ASP A 85 -0.23 18.66 7.21
N ASN A 86 0.36 19.47 8.08
CA ASN A 86 0.03 19.54 9.50
C ASN A 86 -0.49 20.94 9.80
N ASN A 87 -1.70 21.08 10.32
CA ASN A 87 -2.33 22.37 10.57
C ASN A 87 -1.74 23.15 11.75
N GLU A 88 -0.84 22.54 12.52
CA GLU A 88 -0.10 23.22 13.60
C GLU A 88 1.41 23.27 13.34
N ILE A 89 2.02 24.38 13.77
CA ILE A 89 3.48 24.53 13.74
C ILE A 89 4.06 23.77 14.94
N VAL A 90 4.76 22.68 14.68
CA VAL A 90 5.39 21.82 15.71
C VAL A 90 6.53 22.56 16.46
N ASN A 91 7.08 23.62 15.86
CA ASN A 91 8.11 24.47 16.46
C ASN A 91 7.67 25.94 16.49
N PRO A 92 6.96 26.40 17.52
CA PRO A 92 6.65 27.81 17.65
C PRO A 92 7.96 28.62 17.79
N CYS A 93 8.16 29.52 16.87
CA CYS A 93 9.29 30.43 16.94
C CYS A 93 9.18 31.33 18.19
N LEU A 94 10.15 31.23 19.10
CA LEU A 94 10.15 31.98 20.34
C LEU A 94 10.71 33.40 20.18
N VAL A 95 11.32 33.72 19.02
CA VAL A 95 11.95 35.02 18.75
C VAL A 95 11.61 35.50 17.34
N ALA A 96 10.91 36.62 17.22
CA ALA A 96 10.57 37.23 15.92
C ALA A 96 11.81 37.91 15.26
N PRO A 97 11.93 37.96 13.91
CA PRO A 97 10.96 37.43 12.92
C PRO A 97 11.11 35.92 12.76
N CYS A 98 9.99 35.22 12.86
CA CYS A 98 9.93 33.80 12.60
C CYS A 98 10.03 33.54 11.08
N PRO A 99 10.84 32.58 10.62
CA PRO A 99 10.76 32.15 9.24
C PRO A 99 9.34 31.62 8.99
N GLU A 100 8.75 31.97 7.84
CA GLU A 100 7.54 31.32 7.38
C GLU A 100 7.89 29.85 7.10
N SER A 101 7.64 28.97 8.06
CA SER A 101 7.76 27.53 7.85
C SER A 101 6.45 27.04 7.28
N SER A 102 6.49 26.51 6.09
CA SER A 102 5.37 25.72 5.55
C SER A 102 5.17 24.50 6.44
N ASN A 103 3.95 24.29 6.94
CA ASN A 103 3.58 23.06 7.65
C ASN A 103 3.36 21.90 6.68
N GLU A 104 3.63 22.09 5.41
CA GLU A 104 3.44 21.14 4.32
C GLU A 104 4.79 20.62 3.83
N LYS A 105 4.82 19.33 3.55
CA LYS A 105 5.95 18.68 2.89
C LYS A 105 5.47 17.79 1.77
N SER A 106 5.96 18.06 0.57
CA SER A 106 5.74 17.22 -0.60
C SER A 106 7.05 16.61 -1.07
N SER A 107 7.09 15.28 -1.19
CA SER A 107 8.27 14.52 -1.64
C SER A 107 7.91 13.10 -2.02
N PHE A 108 8.83 12.38 -2.65
CA PHE A 108 8.69 10.94 -2.80
C PHE A 108 8.59 10.26 -1.43
N GLY A 109 7.75 9.22 -1.34
CA GLY A 109 7.85 8.21 -0.30
C GLY A 109 8.93 7.20 -0.64
N ASN A 110 8.98 6.08 0.06
CA ASN A 110 9.93 5.03 -0.26
C ASN A 110 9.49 4.28 -1.52
N VAL A 111 10.36 4.30 -2.54
CA VAL A 111 10.15 3.58 -3.79
C VAL A 111 10.42 2.11 -3.60
N SER A 112 9.57 1.25 -4.13
CA SER A 112 9.78 -0.19 -4.07
C SER A 112 9.90 -0.83 -5.45
N LEU A 113 10.77 -1.84 -5.52
CA LEU A 113 11.01 -2.70 -6.66
C LEU A 113 10.92 -4.15 -6.20
N GLY A 114 10.37 -5.01 -7.03
CA GLY A 114 10.22 -6.42 -6.65
C GLY A 114 10.16 -7.36 -7.82
N ILE A 115 10.26 -8.63 -7.46
CA ILE A 115 10.08 -9.75 -8.37
C ILE A 115 9.03 -10.68 -7.78
N LYS A 116 8.08 -11.10 -8.60
CA LYS A 116 7.06 -12.08 -8.28
C LYS A 116 7.20 -13.28 -9.21
N HIS A 117 7.26 -14.48 -8.64
CA HIS A 117 7.40 -15.72 -9.40
C HIS A 117 6.28 -16.69 -9.04
N GLN A 118 5.56 -17.16 -10.05
CA GLN A 118 4.49 -18.15 -9.91
C GLN A 118 5.08 -19.54 -9.70
N LEU A 119 4.83 -20.12 -8.53
CA LEU A 119 5.31 -21.44 -8.12
C LEU A 119 4.35 -22.56 -8.53
N TYR A 120 3.05 -22.27 -8.48
CA TYR A 120 1.99 -23.25 -8.76
C TYR A 120 0.79 -22.56 -9.42
N ASN A 121 0.19 -23.23 -10.40
CA ASN A 121 -0.98 -22.73 -11.13
C ASN A 121 -1.83 -23.89 -11.65
N LYS A 122 -2.76 -24.34 -10.82
CA LYS A 122 -3.84 -25.27 -11.18
C LYS A 122 -5.13 -24.78 -10.51
N ASP A 123 -5.66 -25.53 -9.53
CA ASP A 123 -6.86 -25.12 -8.78
C ASP A 123 -6.60 -23.87 -7.92
N TRP A 124 -5.38 -23.74 -7.40
CA TRP A 124 -4.86 -22.58 -6.73
C TRP A 124 -3.70 -21.99 -7.53
N VAL A 125 -3.54 -20.69 -7.43
CA VAL A 125 -2.32 -20.02 -7.87
C VAL A 125 -1.52 -19.66 -6.64
N VAL A 126 -0.24 -20.04 -6.62
CA VAL A 126 0.70 -19.70 -5.55
C VAL A 126 1.91 -19.03 -6.17
N ALA A 127 2.32 -17.91 -5.59
CA ALA A 127 3.51 -17.18 -6.01
C ALA A 127 4.38 -16.79 -4.82
N ALA A 128 5.69 -16.76 -5.03
CA ALA A 128 6.62 -16.10 -4.14
C ALA A 128 6.91 -14.69 -4.67
N GLN A 129 7.01 -13.72 -3.77
CA GLN A 129 7.35 -12.35 -4.11
C GLN A 129 8.42 -11.84 -3.15
N LEU A 130 9.38 -11.09 -3.68
CA LEU A 130 10.34 -10.31 -2.91
C LEU A 130 10.23 -8.85 -3.33
N ILE A 131 9.91 -7.99 -2.40
CA ILE A 131 9.91 -6.53 -2.58
C ILE A 131 11.10 -5.96 -1.85
N SER A 132 11.80 -5.01 -2.47
CA SER A 132 12.82 -4.19 -1.85
C SER A 132 12.37 -2.74 -1.89
N GLU A 133 12.19 -2.13 -0.73
CA GLU A 133 11.82 -0.74 -0.59
C GLU A 133 13.07 0.09 -0.29
N ILE A 134 13.28 1.11 -1.11
CA ILE A 134 14.45 1.99 -1.06
C ILE A 134 14.08 3.24 -0.26
N ASN A 135 14.96 3.67 0.63
CA ASN A 135 14.80 4.89 1.39
C ASN A 135 14.95 6.14 0.49
N THR A 136 13.89 6.48 -0.22
CA THR A 136 13.78 7.71 -1.03
C THR A 136 12.92 8.78 -0.36
N GLY A 137 12.30 8.45 0.76
CA GLY A 137 11.54 9.38 1.58
C GLY A 137 12.42 10.47 2.17
N SER A 138 11.83 11.59 2.49
CA SER A 138 12.53 12.74 3.05
C SER A 138 11.99 13.12 4.43
N TYR A 139 12.79 13.84 5.19
CA TYR A 139 12.50 14.34 6.53
C TYR A 139 12.72 15.84 6.58
N ASP A 140 11.84 16.57 7.26
CA ASP A 140 11.96 17.98 7.56
C ASP A 140 12.18 18.16 9.06
N GLU A 141 13.34 18.70 9.43
CA GLU A 141 13.74 18.86 10.84
C GLU A 141 12.90 19.93 11.57
N ASN A 142 12.39 20.92 10.85
CA ASN A 142 11.63 22.02 11.45
C ASN A 142 10.19 21.60 11.77
N THR A 143 9.56 20.87 10.86
CA THR A 143 8.15 20.45 10.99
C THR A 143 7.99 19.04 11.58
N GLY A 144 9.05 18.24 11.59
CA GLY A 144 8.99 16.83 11.99
C GLY A 144 8.31 15.91 10.95
N ILE A 145 7.89 16.46 9.80
CA ILE A 145 7.20 15.70 8.76
C ILE A 145 8.17 14.78 8.03
N ARG A 146 7.77 13.52 7.89
CA ARG A 146 8.50 12.49 7.17
C ARG A 146 7.61 11.83 6.12
N THR A 147 8.15 11.56 4.92
CA THR A 147 7.40 10.97 3.80
C THR A 147 7.67 9.47 3.58
N GLY A 148 8.54 8.86 4.38
CA GLY A 148 8.89 7.44 4.34
C GLY A 148 9.80 7.03 5.47
N TYR A 149 9.95 5.73 5.70
CA TYR A 149 10.93 5.22 6.67
C TYR A 149 12.36 5.54 6.24
N ASN A 150 13.20 5.93 7.20
CA ASN A 150 14.64 6.05 6.98
C ASN A 150 15.31 4.66 7.05
N ALA A 151 14.84 3.74 6.23
CA ALA A 151 15.29 2.37 6.20
C ALA A 151 15.15 1.77 4.79
N PHE A 152 16.01 0.81 4.46
CA PHE A 152 15.70 -0.17 3.45
C PHE A 152 14.79 -1.23 4.06
N THR A 153 13.78 -1.68 3.32
CA THR A 153 12.90 -2.74 3.74
C THR A 153 12.94 -3.88 2.71
N PHE A 154 13.12 -5.10 3.18
CA PHE A 154 13.00 -6.31 2.37
C PHE A 154 11.76 -7.06 2.81
N THR A 155 10.88 -7.34 1.85
CA THR A 155 9.60 -8.01 2.12
C THR A 155 9.48 -9.30 1.33
N PRO A 156 9.98 -10.43 1.83
CA PRO A 156 9.64 -11.76 1.30
C PRO A 156 8.19 -12.08 1.62
N GLN A 157 7.45 -12.57 0.60
CA GLN A 157 6.02 -12.90 0.72
C GLN A 157 5.68 -14.19 -0.03
N LEU A 158 4.69 -14.91 0.50
CA LEU A 158 3.96 -15.93 -0.23
C LEU A 158 2.54 -15.42 -0.50
N LEU A 159 2.11 -15.59 -1.73
CA LEU A 159 0.81 -15.18 -2.22
C LEU A 159 0.04 -16.41 -2.66
N ALA A 160 -1.24 -16.50 -2.33
CA ALA A 160 -2.10 -17.58 -2.77
C ALA A 160 -3.45 -17.02 -3.22
N GLY A 161 -4.05 -17.61 -4.26
CA GLY A 161 -5.37 -17.19 -4.72
C GLY A 161 -6.08 -18.27 -5.51
N LYS A 162 -7.39 -18.12 -5.58
CA LYS A 162 -8.27 -19.00 -6.35
C LYS A 162 -9.43 -18.20 -6.92
N SER A 163 -9.74 -18.50 -8.19
CA SER A 163 -10.94 -17.97 -8.86
C SER A 163 -12.06 -19.01 -8.81
N PHE A 164 -13.26 -18.54 -8.52
CA PHE A 164 -14.49 -19.36 -8.47
C PHE A 164 -15.52 -18.85 -9.52
N GLY A 165 -15.04 -18.59 -10.71
CA GLY A 165 -15.83 -18.04 -11.80
C GLY A 165 -16.05 -16.53 -11.68
N LYS A 166 -17.16 -16.09 -11.05
CA LYS A 166 -17.44 -14.66 -10.86
C LYS A 166 -16.86 -14.09 -9.57
N THR A 167 -16.32 -14.91 -8.70
CA THR A 167 -15.71 -14.51 -7.44
C THR A 167 -14.27 -14.99 -7.36
N PHE A 168 -13.48 -14.39 -6.51
CA PHE A 168 -12.11 -14.82 -6.23
C PHE A 168 -11.81 -14.63 -4.75
N PHE A 169 -10.84 -15.38 -4.29
CA PHE A 169 -10.16 -15.18 -3.01
C PHE A 169 -8.67 -15.08 -3.27
N GLN A 170 -8.00 -14.18 -2.56
CA GLN A 170 -6.54 -14.12 -2.52
C GLN A 170 -6.06 -13.78 -1.11
N SER A 171 -4.87 -14.21 -0.79
CA SER A 171 -4.23 -13.96 0.49
C SER A 171 -2.71 -13.84 0.34
N GLN A 172 -2.10 -13.25 1.34
CA GLN A 172 -0.66 -13.05 1.43
C GLN A 172 -0.18 -13.25 2.85
N ILE A 173 1.06 -13.70 2.97
CA ILE A 173 1.79 -13.76 4.22
C ILE A 173 3.25 -13.37 3.95
N GLY A 174 3.85 -12.59 4.84
CA GLY A 174 5.23 -12.15 4.66
C GLY A 174 5.78 -11.43 5.88
N PHE A 175 6.97 -10.88 5.69
CA PHE A 175 7.70 -10.16 6.72
C PHE A 175 8.31 -8.90 6.12
N ASP A 176 8.28 -7.78 6.86
CA ASP A 176 9.10 -6.61 6.54
C ASP A 176 10.35 -6.66 7.40
N ILE A 177 11.49 -6.82 6.76
CA ILE A 177 12.82 -6.82 7.39
C ILE A 177 13.43 -5.44 7.11
N LYS A 178 13.57 -4.63 8.15
CA LYS A 178 13.99 -3.23 8.04
C LYS A 178 15.41 -3.03 8.56
N THR A 179 16.15 -2.16 7.88
CA THR A 179 17.46 -1.68 8.35
C THR A 179 17.33 -0.51 9.35
N ASN A 180 18.45 0.04 9.79
CA ASN A 180 18.54 1.23 10.63
C ASN A 180 17.80 1.10 11.96
N ASN A 181 17.78 -0.11 12.52
CA ASN A 181 17.18 -0.41 13.83
C ASN A 181 15.66 -0.14 13.93
N TYR A 182 14.94 -0.06 12.81
CA TYR A 182 13.49 -0.12 12.85
C TYR A 182 13.02 -1.55 13.15
N SER A 183 11.90 -1.68 13.85
CA SER A 183 11.28 -2.97 14.12
C SER A 183 10.83 -3.66 12.85
N ASN A 184 11.10 -4.95 12.76
CA ASN A 184 10.58 -5.82 11.73
C ASN A 184 9.09 -6.08 11.95
N ASN A 185 8.38 -6.45 10.88
CA ASN A 185 6.95 -6.72 10.97
C ASN A 185 6.60 -8.07 10.34
N PHE A 186 5.61 -8.72 10.91
CA PHE A 186 4.85 -9.78 10.26
C PHE A 186 3.67 -9.16 9.49
N LYS A 187 3.34 -9.71 8.33
CA LYS A 187 2.22 -9.27 7.49
C LYS A 187 1.37 -10.45 7.06
N ILE A 188 0.07 -10.29 7.17
CA ILE A 188 -0.91 -11.23 6.61
C ILE A 188 -2.13 -10.43 6.15
N GLY A 189 -2.64 -10.79 4.98
CA GLY A 189 -3.82 -10.13 4.45
C GLY A 189 -4.60 -11.03 3.52
N GLY A 190 -5.81 -10.62 3.19
CA GLY A 190 -6.66 -11.33 2.26
C GLY A 190 -7.73 -10.44 1.66
N GLU A 191 -8.14 -10.81 0.47
CA GLU A 191 -9.22 -10.17 -0.27
C GLU A 191 -10.20 -11.23 -0.78
N PHE A 192 -11.47 -10.91 -0.67
CA PHE A 192 -12.54 -11.64 -1.33
C PHE A 192 -13.34 -10.67 -2.18
N GLY A 193 -13.49 -11.01 -3.45
CA GLY A 193 -14.18 -10.15 -4.40
C GLY A 193 -15.05 -10.89 -5.37
N GLY A 194 -15.98 -10.17 -5.98
CA GLY A 194 -16.87 -10.72 -6.97
C GLY A 194 -17.37 -9.71 -7.98
N LYS A 195 -17.70 -10.23 -9.15
CA LYS A 195 -18.32 -9.47 -10.24
C LYS A 195 -19.81 -9.35 -9.98
N VAL A 196 -20.24 -8.17 -9.52
CA VAL A 196 -21.64 -7.89 -9.20
C VAL A 196 -22.46 -7.47 -10.42
N SER A 197 -21.78 -7.01 -11.49
CA SER A 197 -22.36 -6.66 -12.78
C SER A 197 -21.36 -6.93 -13.90
N LYS A 198 -21.77 -6.77 -15.16
CA LYS A 198 -20.89 -7.01 -16.34
C LYS A 198 -19.53 -6.32 -16.23
N ASN A 199 -19.51 -5.12 -15.68
CA ASN A 199 -18.31 -4.27 -15.63
C ASN A 199 -17.93 -3.86 -14.20
N ILE A 200 -18.66 -4.33 -13.16
CA ILE A 200 -18.47 -3.87 -11.78
C ILE A 200 -18.04 -5.03 -10.91
N TRP A 201 -16.94 -4.80 -10.17
CA TRP A 201 -16.45 -5.69 -9.12
C TRP A 201 -16.58 -5.01 -7.77
N LEU A 202 -16.90 -5.79 -6.76
CA LEU A 202 -16.89 -5.37 -5.35
C LEU A 202 -15.99 -6.31 -4.57
N ILE A 203 -15.11 -5.75 -3.74
CA ILE A 203 -14.04 -6.46 -3.04
C ILE A 203 -13.98 -5.98 -1.61
N GLY A 204 -14.06 -6.91 -0.67
CA GLY A 204 -13.73 -6.70 0.72
C GLY A 204 -12.32 -7.18 1.00
N TYR A 205 -11.60 -6.50 1.88
CA TYR A 205 -10.26 -6.88 2.28
C TYR A 205 -10.04 -6.71 3.79
N ILE A 206 -9.09 -7.48 4.27
CA ILE A 206 -8.51 -7.34 5.60
C ILE A 206 -6.98 -7.41 5.45
N ASP A 207 -6.27 -6.57 6.19
CA ASP A 207 -4.81 -6.54 6.22
C ASP A 207 -4.32 -6.34 7.65
N VAL A 208 -3.34 -7.13 8.05
CA VAL A 208 -2.77 -7.09 9.40
C VAL A 208 -1.26 -7.00 9.28
N VAL A 209 -0.72 -5.99 9.93
CA VAL A 209 0.72 -5.80 10.14
C VAL A 209 0.98 -5.82 11.62
N LYS A 210 1.82 -6.72 12.09
CA LYS A 210 2.21 -6.84 13.49
C LYS A 210 3.69 -6.58 13.65
N SER A 211 4.05 -5.61 14.49
CA SER A 211 5.45 -5.34 14.84
C SER A 211 6.01 -6.43 15.77
N PHE A 212 7.28 -6.78 15.56
CA PHE A 212 8.02 -7.63 16.51
C PHE A 212 8.60 -6.86 17.69
N GLU A 213 8.54 -5.52 17.64
CA GLU A 213 9.09 -4.61 18.66
C GLU A 213 10.59 -4.85 18.94
N ASP A 214 11.30 -5.37 17.94
CA ASP A 214 12.72 -5.76 18.00
C ASP A 214 13.66 -4.61 17.59
N GLY A 215 13.11 -3.41 17.28
CA GLY A 215 13.87 -2.24 16.86
C GLY A 215 14.08 -1.24 17.98
N ASN A 216 15.17 -0.48 17.88
CA ASN A 216 15.55 0.60 18.81
C ASN A 216 16.01 1.86 18.09
N VAL A 217 15.38 2.19 16.97
CA VAL A 217 15.71 3.40 16.21
C VAL A 217 15.58 4.65 17.06
N ASN A 218 16.59 5.53 16.99
CA ASN A 218 16.54 6.84 17.60
C ASN A 218 16.00 7.86 16.61
N LEU A 219 14.83 8.41 16.88
CA LEU A 219 14.15 9.38 16.01
C LEU A 219 14.20 10.77 16.63
N PRO A 220 14.28 11.84 15.80
CA PRO A 220 14.19 13.21 16.28
C PRO A 220 12.87 13.48 17.02
N SER A 221 12.91 14.30 18.07
CA SER A 221 11.73 14.65 18.88
C SER A 221 10.57 15.21 18.04
N ASN A 222 10.89 16.10 17.08
CA ASN A 222 9.87 16.68 16.19
C ASN A 222 9.16 15.62 15.34
N ASN A 223 9.88 14.57 14.91
CA ASN A 223 9.24 13.45 14.18
C ASN A 223 8.30 12.66 15.08
N LEU A 224 8.66 12.47 16.36
CA LEU A 224 7.77 11.79 17.32
C LEU A 224 6.46 12.56 17.54
N LEU A 225 6.48 13.89 17.48
CA LEU A 225 5.29 14.73 17.62
C LEU A 225 4.30 14.57 16.45
N THR A 226 4.77 14.21 15.26
CA THR A 226 3.91 13.96 14.09
C THR A 226 3.41 12.51 14.01
N GLY A 227 4.08 11.57 14.67
CA GLY A 227 3.78 10.15 14.58
C GLY A 227 4.05 9.51 13.21
N LEU A 228 4.66 10.25 12.26
CA LEU A 228 4.87 9.80 10.89
C LEU A 228 6.10 8.89 10.79
N TYR A 229 5.91 7.65 10.31
CA TYR A 229 7.00 6.67 10.08
C TYR A 229 7.90 6.45 11.30
N ILE A 230 7.28 6.44 12.47
CA ILE A 230 7.96 6.12 13.73
C ILE A 230 8.07 4.60 13.92
N ASN A 231 8.77 4.17 14.98
CA ASN A 231 8.99 2.75 15.24
C ASN A 231 7.70 2.02 15.69
N ASN A 232 7.71 0.69 15.65
CA ASN A 232 6.65 -0.18 16.16
C ASN A 232 5.26 0.13 15.58
N GLN A 233 5.18 0.55 14.32
CA GLN A 233 3.89 0.71 13.65
C GLN A 233 3.29 -0.66 13.35
N GLU A 234 2.06 -0.85 13.82
CA GLU A 234 1.25 -2.03 13.55
C GLU A 234 -0.22 -1.67 13.41
N TYR A 235 -0.96 -2.49 12.68
CA TYR A 235 -2.40 -2.28 12.49
C TYR A 235 -3.11 -3.54 12.03
N GLY A 236 -4.41 -3.60 12.31
CA GLY A 236 -5.35 -4.42 11.58
C GLY A 236 -6.34 -3.50 10.88
N ALA A 237 -6.44 -3.60 9.56
CA ALA A 237 -7.31 -2.78 8.74
C ALA A 237 -8.29 -3.63 7.96
N TYR A 238 -9.45 -3.06 7.68
CA TYR A 238 -10.45 -3.61 6.78
C TYR A 238 -10.90 -2.53 5.79
N GLY A 239 -11.46 -2.97 4.68
CA GLY A 239 -12.01 -2.01 3.73
C GLY A 239 -12.81 -2.65 2.62
N LEU A 240 -13.38 -1.78 1.80
CA LEU A 240 -14.12 -2.13 0.60
C LEU A 240 -13.54 -1.39 -0.59
N LYS A 241 -13.54 -2.06 -1.73
CA LYS A 241 -13.04 -1.54 -3.00
C LYS A 241 -14.03 -1.87 -4.11
N GLY A 242 -14.42 -0.87 -4.87
CA GLY A 242 -15.20 -1.02 -6.10
C GLY A 242 -14.30 -0.83 -7.31
N ILE A 243 -14.54 -1.62 -8.37
CA ILE A 243 -13.86 -1.47 -9.66
C ILE A 243 -14.91 -1.39 -10.75
N LEU A 244 -14.81 -0.37 -11.57
CA LEU A 244 -15.53 -0.25 -12.84
C LEU A 244 -14.53 -0.49 -13.97
N GLN A 245 -14.70 -1.59 -14.71
CA GLN A 245 -13.74 -2.01 -15.74
C GLN A 245 -14.40 -2.15 -17.09
N PHE A 246 -13.77 -1.55 -18.11
CA PHE A 246 -14.11 -1.66 -19.52
C PHE A 246 -12.87 -2.11 -20.29
N TYR A 247 -12.89 -3.35 -20.80
CA TYR A 247 -11.72 -3.98 -21.44
C TYR A 247 -10.51 -3.94 -20.51
N ASP A 248 -9.42 -3.33 -20.93
CA ASP A 248 -8.14 -3.28 -20.23
C ASP A 248 -8.01 -2.06 -19.30
N ILE A 249 -8.99 -1.11 -19.39
CA ILE A 249 -9.03 0.10 -18.55
C ILE A 249 -10.02 -0.10 -17.42
N GLY A 250 -9.65 0.33 -16.22
CA GLY A 250 -10.56 0.34 -15.07
C GLY A 250 -10.34 1.54 -14.16
N ILE A 251 -11.41 1.88 -13.44
CA ILE A 251 -11.42 2.89 -12.39
C ILE A 251 -11.68 2.19 -11.08
N THR A 252 -10.97 2.57 -10.04
CA THR A 252 -11.13 2.04 -8.69
C THR A 252 -11.53 3.14 -7.73
N ALA A 253 -12.37 2.79 -6.76
CA ALA A 253 -12.66 3.62 -5.60
C ALA A 253 -12.74 2.73 -4.38
N GLY A 254 -12.22 3.17 -3.24
CA GLY A 254 -12.21 2.37 -2.04
C GLY A 254 -12.09 3.19 -0.78
N PHE A 255 -12.40 2.55 0.32
CA PHE A 255 -12.10 3.06 1.65
C PHE A 255 -11.56 1.93 2.53
N GLY A 256 -10.78 2.32 3.53
CA GLY A 256 -10.30 1.42 4.57
C GLY A 256 -10.13 2.13 5.88
N SER A 257 -10.22 1.38 6.97
CA SER A 257 -10.00 1.89 8.31
C SER A 257 -9.33 0.84 9.17
N ALA A 258 -8.45 1.27 10.07
CA ALA A 258 -7.92 0.37 11.08
C ALA A 258 -8.95 0.12 12.18
N PHE A 259 -8.98 -1.10 12.72
CA PHE A 259 -9.79 -1.51 13.87
C PHE A 259 -8.95 -1.76 15.11
N PHE A 260 -7.64 -1.90 14.96
CA PHE A 260 -6.63 -1.81 16.00
C PHE A 260 -5.33 -1.29 15.40
N GLY A 261 -4.41 -0.86 16.24
CA GLY A 261 -3.08 -0.48 15.80
C GLY A 261 -2.20 0.04 16.91
N ASN A 262 -0.98 0.40 16.55
CA ASN A 262 -0.04 1.17 17.36
C ASN A 262 0.71 2.13 16.44
N ASN A 263 0.76 3.41 16.82
CA ASN A 263 1.41 4.45 16.04
C ASN A 263 0.85 4.61 14.61
N VAL A 264 -0.44 4.42 14.43
CA VAL A 264 -1.14 4.57 13.15
C VAL A 264 -2.43 5.38 13.32
N PRO A 265 -2.86 6.14 12.29
CA PRO A 265 -4.04 6.99 12.37
C PRO A 265 -5.33 6.23 12.71
N LYS A 266 -6.14 6.79 13.61
CA LYS A 266 -7.52 6.36 13.88
C LYS A 266 -8.50 7.08 12.95
N LYS A 267 -8.30 6.95 11.66
CA LYS A 267 -9.09 7.62 10.63
C LYS A 267 -9.21 6.75 9.40
N ALA A 268 -10.33 6.85 8.70
CA ALA A 268 -10.51 6.15 7.44
C ALA A 268 -9.66 6.79 6.32
N ALA A 269 -9.10 5.92 5.47
CA ALA A 269 -8.45 6.29 4.23
C ALA A 269 -9.42 6.13 3.07
N PHE A 270 -9.40 7.07 2.14
CA PHE A 270 -10.14 6.98 0.87
C PHE A 270 -9.15 6.89 -0.28
N SER A 271 -9.45 6.05 -1.26
CA SER A 271 -8.61 5.84 -2.43
C SER A 271 -9.39 5.90 -3.72
N PHE A 272 -8.76 6.44 -4.75
CA PHE A 272 -9.25 6.46 -6.13
C PHE A 272 -8.10 6.08 -7.05
N GLY A 273 -8.42 5.44 -8.17
CA GLY A 273 -7.38 5.05 -9.12
C GLY A 273 -7.92 4.80 -10.50
N ILE A 274 -7.01 4.81 -11.46
CA ILE A 274 -7.24 4.38 -12.83
C ILE A 274 -6.11 3.45 -13.25
N PHE A 275 -6.46 2.35 -13.90
CA PHE A 275 -5.47 1.41 -14.40
C PHE A 275 -5.69 1.03 -15.86
N ASN A 276 -4.61 0.57 -16.48
CA ASN A 276 -4.65 -0.04 -17.81
C ASN A 276 -3.66 -1.21 -17.89
N THR A 277 -3.96 -2.16 -18.76
CA THR A 277 -3.03 -3.22 -19.20
C THR A 277 -2.69 -3.02 -20.67
N PHE A 278 -1.40 -3.05 -20.99
CA PHE A 278 -0.86 -2.84 -22.34
C PHE A 278 -0.24 -4.12 -22.84
#